data_c60b79815de5c26bd6e22c32eb901e8c
#
_entry.id   c60b79815de5c26bd6e22c32eb901e8c
#
_cell.length_a   1.000
_cell.length_b   1.000
_cell.length_c   1.000
_cell.angle_alpha   90.00
_cell.angle_beta   90.00
_cell.angle_gamma   90.00
#
_symmetry.space_group_name_H-M   'P 1'
#
loop_
_entity.id
_entity.type
_entity.pdbx_description
1 polymer ?
#
loop_
_entity_poly.entity_id
_entity_poly.type
_entity_poly.pdbx_seq_one_letter_code
_entity_poly.pdbx_strand_id
1 'polypeptide(L)'
;MSDETDEFLEEDLPGRESGEADDAESAGLYEHLNIKVDRNQEPLRIDKFLFIFRQNSSRNKISQTCRAGNVVVNGKPVKQNYRVKPGDEISVLLAHPPRENIIIPQDIPINIVYEDDDLVVVDKDPGMVVHPGHGNYTGTLVNALAYHFEKKGEKSDLDRVGLVHRIDKDTSGLLVIAKNEYALSFLAKQFFDRTTKRLYWAFVWGNMPDDEGTITGNIGRHLKNRMQMAVFPDGSFGKHA
;
A
#
# COMPACT_ATOMS: atom_id res chain seq x y z
N MET A 1 -44.13 24.88 -30.06
CA MET A 1 -43.44 25.50 -31.19
C MET A 1 -42.23 26.18 -30.54
N SER A 2 -41.03 25.81 -30.70
CA SER A 2 -40.29 24.85 -31.53
C SER A 2 -39.09 24.32 -30.75
N ASP A 3 -38.88 23.02 -30.90
CA ASP A 3 -37.68 22.28 -30.58
C ASP A 3 -36.45 22.93 -31.19
N GLU A 4 -35.39 23.05 -30.40
CA GLU A 4 -34.02 23.12 -30.93
C GLU A 4 -33.16 22.13 -30.17
N THR A 5 -32.97 21.00 -30.79
CA THR A 5 -31.98 19.98 -30.46
C THR A 5 -30.60 20.51 -30.73
N ASP A 6 -29.80 20.73 -29.70
CA ASP A 6 -28.37 20.98 -29.80
C ASP A 6 -27.63 19.66 -29.97
N GLU A 7 -27.18 19.44 -31.18
CA GLU A 7 -26.29 18.40 -31.67
C GLU A 7 -24.87 18.71 -31.21
N PHE A 8 -24.38 18.09 -30.14
CA PHE A 8 -22.98 18.15 -29.75
C PHE A 8 -22.17 17.14 -30.55
N LEU A 9 -21.34 17.71 -31.42
CA LEU A 9 -20.33 17.07 -32.26
C LEU A 9 -19.37 16.25 -31.40
N GLU A 10 -19.22 14.98 -31.74
CA GLU A 10 -18.11 14.11 -31.32
C GLU A 10 -16.80 14.64 -31.92
N GLU A 11 -15.97 15.29 -31.12
CA GLU A 11 -14.59 15.58 -31.48
C GLU A 11 -13.67 14.41 -31.07
N ASP A 12 -12.99 13.95 -32.07
CA ASP A 12 -11.92 12.98 -32.18
C ASP A 12 -11.02 12.84 -30.90
N LEU A 13 -11.06 11.69 -30.28
CA LEU A 13 -10.01 11.23 -29.38
C LEU A 13 -8.93 10.50 -30.20
N PRO A 14 -7.66 10.90 -30.11
CA PRO A 14 -6.57 10.22 -30.80
C PRO A 14 -6.23 8.88 -30.15
N GLY A 15 -6.18 7.86 -30.99
CA GLY A 15 -5.29 6.72 -30.93
C GLY A 15 -5.28 5.87 -29.65
N ARG A 16 -6.16 4.87 -29.57
CA ARG A 16 -5.81 3.63 -28.90
C ARG A 16 -4.72 2.94 -29.72
N GLU A 17 -3.48 3.08 -29.31
CA GLU A 17 -2.45 2.13 -29.73
C GLU A 17 -2.78 0.77 -29.13
N SER A 18 -2.98 -0.18 -30.00
CA SER A 18 -3.12 -1.59 -29.77
C SER A 18 -1.79 -2.14 -29.24
N GLY A 19 -1.63 -2.14 -27.91
CA GLY A 19 -0.61 -2.92 -27.23
C GLY A 19 -1.06 -4.36 -27.20
N GLU A 20 -0.25 -5.20 -27.75
CA GLU A 20 -0.27 -6.63 -27.98
C GLU A 20 -1.04 -7.44 -26.95
N ALA A 21 -1.94 -8.24 -27.46
CA ALA A 21 -2.57 -9.35 -26.73
C ALA A 21 -1.49 -10.42 -26.52
N ASP A 22 -0.80 -10.35 -25.37
CA ASP A 22 0.01 -11.45 -24.88
C ASP A 22 -0.92 -12.48 -24.21
N ASP A 23 -0.99 -13.60 -24.88
CA ASP A 23 -1.33 -14.96 -24.44
C ASP A 23 -2.23 -15.09 -23.18
N ALA A 24 -3.51 -15.20 -23.44
CA ALA A 24 -4.47 -15.81 -22.52
C ALA A 24 -4.21 -17.34 -22.44
N GLU A 25 -3.04 -17.72 -21.93
CA GLU A 25 -2.84 -19.08 -21.40
C GLU A 25 -3.59 -19.19 -20.07
N SER A 26 -4.41 -20.20 -19.97
CA SER A 26 -5.24 -20.65 -18.85
C SER A 26 -4.79 -20.10 -17.51
N ALA A 27 -5.42 -19.03 -17.05
CA ALA A 27 -5.13 -18.42 -15.76
C ALA A 27 -5.54 -19.40 -14.64
N GLY A 28 -4.62 -20.26 -14.24
CA GLY A 28 -4.74 -21.08 -13.05
C GLY A 28 -4.88 -20.19 -11.82
N LEU A 29 -5.70 -20.61 -10.86
CA LEU A 29 -5.73 -19.94 -9.55
C LEU A 29 -4.45 -20.29 -8.79
N TYR A 30 -3.81 -19.30 -8.21
CA TYR A 30 -2.60 -19.45 -7.41
C TYR A 30 -2.95 -19.52 -5.92
N GLU A 31 -2.30 -20.43 -5.20
CA GLU A 31 -2.46 -20.56 -3.76
C GLU A 31 -1.70 -19.43 -3.04
N HIS A 32 -2.44 -18.56 -2.33
CA HIS A 32 -1.90 -17.43 -1.59
C HIS A 32 -1.73 -17.69 -0.09
N LEU A 33 -2.37 -18.71 0.40
CA LEU A 33 -2.34 -19.10 1.80
C LEU A 33 -2.76 -20.55 1.90
N ASN A 34 -2.01 -21.34 2.67
CA ASN A 34 -2.38 -22.68 3.08
C ASN A 34 -2.20 -22.78 4.60
N ILE A 35 -3.27 -23.13 5.31
CA ILE A 35 -3.26 -23.26 6.76
C ILE A 35 -3.88 -24.59 7.13
N LYS A 36 -3.13 -25.41 7.88
CA LYS A 36 -3.69 -26.56 8.58
C LYS A 36 -4.14 -26.12 9.97
N VAL A 37 -5.42 -26.26 10.25
CA VAL A 37 -6.04 -25.80 11.49
C VAL A 37 -5.58 -26.65 12.66
N ASP A 38 -5.15 -26.00 13.74
CA ASP A 38 -4.71 -26.67 14.97
C ASP A 38 -5.82 -27.54 15.57
N ARG A 39 -5.40 -28.64 16.24
CA ARG A 39 -6.33 -29.58 16.88
C ARG A 39 -7.11 -28.97 18.05
N ASN A 40 -6.60 -27.92 18.66
CA ASN A 40 -7.21 -27.22 19.76
C ASN A 40 -7.98 -25.96 19.34
N GLN A 41 -8.13 -25.73 18.02
CA GLN A 41 -8.84 -24.55 17.51
C GLN A 41 -10.33 -24.64 17.83
N GLU A 42 -10.84 -23.67 18.56
CA GLU A 42 -12.28 -23.52 18.77
C GLU A 42 -13.01 -23.20 17.46
N PRO A 43 -14.26 -23.69 17.28
CA PRO A 43 -15.03 -23.43 16.07
C PRO A 43 -15.26 -21.95 15.84
N LEU A 44 -14.54 -21.35 14.91
CA LEU A 44 -14.64 -19.94 14.54
C LEU A 44 -15.12 -19.83 13.08
N ARG A 45 -15.88 -18.78 12.76
CA ARG A 45 -16.25 -18.50 11.36
C ARG A 45 -14.99 -18.24 10.53
N ILE A 46 -14.96 -18.80 9.30
CA ILE A 46 -13.77 -18.73 8.45
C ILE A 46 -13.36 -17.27 8.10
N ASP A 47 -14.32 -16.36 7.99
CA ASP A 47 -14.03 -14.93 7.76
C ASP A 47 -13.30 -14.29 8.95
N LYS A 48 -13.60 -14.71 10.18
CA LYS A 48 -12.90 -14.26 11.39
C LYS A 48 -11.55 -14.96 11.52
N PHE A 49 -11.52 -16.26 11.27
CA PHE A 49 -10.30 -17.07 11.33
C PHE A 49 -9.23 -16.53 10.39
N LEU A 50 -9.55 -16.34 9.10
CA LEU A 50 -8.63 -15.81 8.11
C LEU A 50 -8.20 -14.37 8.40
N PHE A 51 -9.06 -13.57 9.03
CA PHE A 51 -8.70 -12.21 9.44
C PHE A 51 -7.58 -12.18 10.49
N ILE A 52 -7.55 -13.15 11.40
CA ILE A 52 -6.48 -13.26 12.42
C ILE A 52 -5.14 -13.60 11.76
N PHE A 53 -5.14 -14.52 10.78
CA PHE A 53 -3.92 -14.98 10.12
C PHE A 53 -3.40 -14.03 9.03
N ARG A 54 -4.24 -13.11 8.54
CA ARG A 54 -3.88 -12.21 7.44
C ARG A 54 -3.95 -10.75 7.86
N GLN A 55 -2.89 -10.26 8.50
CA GLN A 55 -2.78 -8.89 9.05
C GLN A 55 -3.08 -7.75 8.06
N ASN A 56 -3.03 -7.98 6.74
CA ASN A 56 -3.23 -6.97 5.69
C ASN A 56 -4.53 -7.13 4.89
N SER A 57 -5.52 -7.90 5.37
CA SER A 57 -6.78 -8.09 4.66
C SER A 57 -7.97 -7.61 5.47
N SER A 58 -8.84 -6.77 4.89
CA SER A 58 -10.09 -6.41 5.55
C SER A 58 -11.08 -7.58 5.52
N ARG A 59 -11.95 -7.67 6.54
CA ARG A 59 -13.03 -8.69 6.60
C ARG A 59 -13.92 -8.68 5.35
N ASN A 60 -14.14 -7.50 4.76
CA ASN A 60 -14.92 -7.34 3.53
C ASN A 60 -14.23 -8.04 2.34
N LYS A 61 -12.90 -7.91 2.23
CA LYS A 61 -12.12 -8.57 1.18
C LYS A 61 -12.16 -10.09 1.34
N ILE A 62 -12.00 -10.61 2.56
CA ILE A 62 -12.11 -12.04 2.86
C ILE A 62 -13.51 -12.56 2.51
N SER A 63 -14.57 -11.82 2.87
CA SER A 63 -15.95 -12.18 2.54
C SER A 63 -16.19 -12.24 1.02
N GLN A 64 -15.64 -11.31 0.25
CA GLN A 64 -15.71 -11.32 -1.21
C GLN A 64 -14.95 -12.51 -1.79
N THR A 65 -13.77 -12.84 -1.27
CA THR A 65 -12.98 -14.00 -1.68
C THR A 65 -13.74 -15.32 -1.44
N CYS A 66 -14.43 -15.45 -0.30
CA CYS A 66 -15.31 -16.60 -0.03
C CYS A 66 -16.48 -16.66 -1.02
N ARG A 67 -17.11 -15.51 -1.35
CA ARG A 67 -18.23 -15.46 -2.31
C ARG A 67 -17.79 -15.81 -3.73
N ALA A 68 -16.56 -15.48 -4.10
CA ALA A 68 -15.96 -15.85 -5.39
C ALA A 68 -15.58 -17.36 -5.47
N GLY A 69 -15.76 -18.13 -4.37
CA GLY A 69 -15.36 -19.53 -4.33
C GLY A 69 -13.85 -19.75 -4.15
N ASN A 70 -13.10 -18.70 -3.88
CA ASN A 70 -11.64 -18.70 -3.82
C ASN A 70 -11.09 -19.02 -2.41
N VAL A 71 -11.95 -19.36 -1.46
CA VAL A 71 -11.57 -19.95 -0.17
C VAL A 71 -12.03 -21.40 -0.17
N VAL A 72 -11.07 -22.30 -0.06
CA VAL A 72 -11.25 -23.72 -0.17
C VAL A 72 -10.91 -24.38 1.16
N VAL A 73 -11.74 -25.31 1.62
CA VAL A 73 -11.47 -26.11 2.83
C VAL A 73 -11.54 -27.58 2.43
N ASN A 74 -10.48 -28.33 2.71
CA ASN A 74 -10.36 -29.73 2.35
C ASN A 74 -10.70 -29.97 0.86
N GLY A 75 -10.21 -29.11 -0.04
CA GLY A 75 -10.43 -29.19 -1.48
C GLY A 75 -11.80 -28.69 -1.97
N LYS A 76 -12.68 -28.13 -1.10
CA LYS A 76 -14.03 -27.67 -1.49
C LYS A 76 -14.23 -26.18 -1.18
N PRO A 77 -14.76 -25.37 -2.10
CA PRO A 77 -15.11 -23.98 -1.85
C PRO A 77 -16.13 -23.84 -0.72
N VAL A 78 -15.90 -22.86 0.16
CA VAL A 78 -16.78 -22.62 1.32
C VAL A 78 -17.29 -21.18 1.37
N LYS A 79 -18.46 -20.99 2.01
CA LYS A 79 -19.04 -19.66 2.24
C LYS A 79 -18.40 -18.99 3.48
N GLN A 80 -18.48 -17.69 3.56
CA GLN A 80 -17.92 -16.85 4.65
C GLN A 80 -18.37 -17.25 6.07
N ASN A 81 -19.51 -17.93 6.21
CA ASN A 81 -20.05 -18.38 7.49
C ASN A 81 -19.65 -19.82 7.87
N TYR A 82 -18.82 -20.49 7.05
CA TYR A 82 -18.27 -21.80 7.39
C TYR A 82 -17.59 -21.74 8.74
N ARG A 83 -17.83 -22.75 9.59
CA ARG A 83 -17.17 -22.87 10.90
C ARG A 83 -15.98 -23.80 10.73
N VAL A 84 -14.80 -23.23 10.93
CA VAL A 84 -13.53 -23.94 10.88
C VAL A 84 -13.50 -25.04 11.93
N LYS A 85 -13.02 -26.21 11.57
CA LYS A 85 -12.90 -27.38 12.46
C LYS A 85 -11.44 -27.73 12.65
N PRO A 86 -11.08 -28.34 13.80
CA PRO A 86 -9.74 -28.88 14.01
C PRO A 86 -9.35 -29.83 12.89
N GLY A 87 -8.15 -29.65 12.33
CA GLY A 87 -7.61 -30.45 11.24
C GLY A 87 -8.05 -30.04 9.83
N ASP A 88 -8.92 -29.04 9.68
CA ASP A 88 -9.23 -28.48 8.35
C ASP A 88 -7.96 -27.97 7.67
N GLU A 89 -7.85 -28.21 6.38
CA GLU A 89 -6.85 -27.62 5.50
C GLU A 89 -7.51 -26.52 4.68
N ILE A 90 -7.10 -25.27 4.92
CA ILE A 90 -7.71 -24.08 4.34
C ILE A 90 -6.75 -23.47 3.34
N SER A 91 -7.18 -23.35 2.06
CA SER A 91 -6.44 -22.68 1.01
C SER A 91 -7.18 -21.43 0.53
N VAL A 92 -6.45 -20.36 0.24
CA VAL A 92 -6.97 -19.15 -0.40
C VAL A 92 -6.35 -19.05 -1.79
N LEU A 93 -7.18 -19.07 -2.81
CA LEU A 93 -6.79 -19.08 -4.21
C LEU A 93 -7.11 -17.72 -4.85
N LEU A 94 -6.20 -17.14 -5.62
CA LEU A 94 -6.43 -15.88 -6.35
C LEU A 94 -5.96 -16.01 -7.80
N ALA A 95 -6.53 -15.20 -8.69
CA ALA A 95 -6.23 -15.21 -10.11
C ALA A 95 -4.83 -14.63 -10.47
N HIS A 96 -4.10 -14.14 -9.51
CA HIS A 96 -2.73 -13.65 -9.70
C HIS A 96 -1.79 -14.40 -8.75
N PRO A 97 -0.51 -14.59 -9.10
CA PRO A 97 0.44 -15.26 -8.22
C PRO A 97 0.55 -14.57 -6.87
N PRO A 98 0.92 -15.29 -5.80
CA PRO A 98 1.25 -14.68 -4.52
C PRO A 98 2.28 -13.59 -4.77
N ARG A 99 1.95 -12.37 -4.40
CA ARG A 99 2.97 -11.32 -4.33
C ARG A 99 3.76 -11.63 -3.08
N GLU A 100 4.86 -12.28 -3.24
CA GLU A 100 5.93 -12.19 -2.27
C GLU A 100 6.26 -10.70 -2.21
N ASN A 101 6.19 -10.11 -1.01
CA ASN A 101 6.67 -8.74 -0.80
C ASN A 101 8.20 -8.74 -0.85
N ILE A 102 8.77 -9.43 -1.84
CA ILE A 102 10.21 -9.47 -2.07
C ILE A 102 10.57 -8.09 -2.62
N ILE A 103 11.31 -7.36 -1.81
CA ILE A 103 11.95 -6.14 -2.25
C ILE A 103 13.14 -6.57 -3.11
N ILE A 104 13.02 -6.34 -4.42
CA ILE A 104 14.09 -6.64 -5.36
C ILE A 104 15.10 -5.50 -5.30
N PRO A 105 16.36 -5.75 -4.89
CA PRO A 105 17.42 -4.74 -4.91
C PRO A 105 17.64 -4.21 -6.34
N GLN A 106 17.72 -2.90 -6.50
CA GLN A 106 17.94 -2.25 -7.78
C GLN A 106 19.01 -1.16 -7.66
N ASP A 107 19.96 -1.14 -8.59
CA ASP A 107 21.00 -0.10 -8.67
C ASP A 107 20.40 1.21 -9.19
N ILE A 108 19.73 1.93 -8.28
CA ILE A 108 19.13 3.23 -8.53
C ILE A 108 19.90 4.26 -7.72
N PRO A 109 20.37 5.35 -8.34
CA PRO A 109 21.07 6.41 -7.62
C PRO A 109 20.14 7.03 -6.56
N ILE A 110 20.65 7.18 -5.34
CA ILE A 110 19.98 7.88 -4.24
C ILE A 110 20.96 8.84 -3.58
N ASN A 111 20.47 10.00 -3.15
CA ASN A 111 21.27 10.99 -2.46
C ASN A 111 21.25 10.72 -0.95
N ILE A 112 22.31 10.10 -0.42
CA ILE A 112 22.48 9.84 1.02
C ILE A 112 23.14 11.06 1.64
N VAL A 113 22.43 11.73 2.55
CA VAL A 113 22.88 12.93 3.25
C VAL A 113 23.64 12.59 4.53
N TYR A 114 23.23 11.50 5.18
CA TYR A 114 23.85 11.00 6.42
C TYR A 114 23.65 9.51 6.55
N GLU A 115 24.60 8.81 7.09
CA GLU A 115 24.50 7.38 7.42
C GLU A 115 25.45 7.03 8.57
N ASP A 116 24.94 6.25 9.52
CA ASP A 116 25.70 5.62 10.59
C ASP A 116 25.28 4.14 10.75
N ASP A 117 25.58 3.52 11.90
CA ASP A 117 25.24 2.12 12.16
C ASP A 117 23.74 1.91 12.43
N ASP A 118 23.01 2.92 12.82
CA ASP A 118 21.62 2.86 13.25
C ASP A 118 20.63 3.35 12.20
N LEU A 119 20.99 4.36 11.42
CA LEU A 119 20.08 4.98 10.47
C LEU A 119 20.78 5.52 9.22
N VAL A 120 19.97 5.73 8.17
CA VAL A 120 20.36 6.45 6.97
C VAL A 120 19.34 7.58 6.69
N VAL A 121 19.83 8.75 6.29
CA VAL A 121 19.01 9.89 5.85
C VAL A 121 19.22 10.07 4.35
N VAL A 122 18.13 10.01 3.61
CA VAL A 122 18.12 10.18 2.15
C VAL A 122 17.38 11.46 1.80
N ASP A 123 17.94 12.25 0.90
CA ASP A 123 17.24 13.32 0.22
C ASP A 123 16.62 12.74 -1.06
N LYS A 124 15.30 12.49 -1.00
CA LYS A 124 14.57 11.84 -2.07
C LYS A 124 14.26 12.82 -3.19
N ASP A 125 14.58 12.47 -4.42
CA ASP A 125 14.16 13.20 -5.61
C ASP A 125 12.64 13.16 -5.83
N PRO A 126 12.05 14.19 -6.45
CA PRO A 126 10.67 14.14 -6.91
C PRO A 126 10.51 13.07 -8.02
N GLY A 127 9.31 12.52 -8.17
CA GLY A 127 9.01 11.45 -9.14
C GLY A 127 9.30 10.04 -8.63
N MET A 128 10.12 9.86 -7.58
CA MET A 128 10.41 8.56 -6.98
C MET A 128 9.36 8.19 -5.93
N VAL A 129 8.78 6.99 -6.07
CA VAL A 129 7.90 6.40 -5.05
C VAL A 129 8.73 5.81 -3.92
N VAL A 130 8.28 5.97 -2.68
CA VAL A 130 9.04 5.46 -1.51
C VAL A 130 8.97 3.94 -1.40
N HIS A 131 7.79 3.35 -1.51
CA HIS A 131 7.57 1.91 -1.28
C HIS A 131 6.77 1.28 -2.43
N PRO A 132 7.09 0.05 -2.85
CA PRO A 132 6.33 -0.64 -3.88
C PRO A 132 4.83 -0.68 -3.60
N GLY A 133 4.03 -0.42 -4.63
CA GLY A 133 2.58 -0.38 -4.54
C GLY A 133 1.92 -0.52 -5.89
N HIS A 134 0.59 -0.35 -5.95
CA HIS A 134 -0.16 -0.47 -7.19
C HIS A 134 0.39 0.47 -8.28
N GLY A 135 0.77 -0.10 -9.43
CA GLY A 135 1.36 0.64 -10.55
C GLY A 135 2.85 1.00 -10.41
N ASN A 136 3.49 0.73 -9.25
CA ASN A 136 4.90 1.00 -9.01
C ASN A 136 5.49 -0.14 -8.16
N TYR A 137 5.78 -1.26 -8.78
CA TYR A 137 6.26 -2.46 -8.07
C TYR A 137 7.77 -2.49 -7.92
N THR A 138 8.46 -1.74 -8.75
CA THR A 138 9.92 -1.58 -8.82
C THR A 138 10.27 -0.11 -9.00
N GLY A 139 11.55 0.24 -9.01
CA GLY A 139 11.98 1.63 -9.20
C GLY A 139 11.69 2.53 -8.01
N THR A 140 11.50 1.97 -6.80
CA THR A 140 11.18 2.72 -5.60
C THR A 140 12.41 2.96 -4.72
N LEU A 141 12.31 3.91 -3.80
CA LEU A 141 13.39 4.18 -2.84
C LEU A 141 13.78 2.91 -2.05
N VAL A 142 12.80 2.08 -1.70
CA VAL A 142 13.06 0.82 -0.98
C VAL A 142 13.88 -0.16 -1.82
N ASN A 143 13.66 -0.23 -3.14
CA ASN A 143 14.49 -1.05 -4.03
C ASN A 143 15.94 -0.56 -4.09
N ALA A 144 16.14 0.76 -4.13
CA ALA A 144 17.46 1.39 -4.13
C ALA A 144 18.20 1.18 -2.79
N LEU A 145 17.50 1.35 -1.67
CA LEU A 145 18.07 1.12 -0.33
C LEU A 145 18.44 -0.35 -0.11
N ALA A 146 17.61 -1.28 -0.57
CA ALA A 146 17.94 -2.70 -0.50
C ALA A 146 19.24 -3.01 -1.23
N TYR A 147 19.45 -2.45 -2.42
CA TYR A 147 20.70 -2.59 -3.17
C TYR A 147 21.90 -1.93 -2.44
N HIS A 148 21.70 -0.73 -1.89
CA HIS A 148 22.72 -0.02 -1.14
C HIS A 148 23.22 -0.83 0.06
N PHE A 149 22.31 -1.41 0.85
CA PHE A 149 22.68 -2.24 2.00
C PHE A 149 23.32 -3.57 1.57
N GLU A 150 22.81 -4.23 0.53
CA GLU A 150 23.40 -5.46 0.00
C GLU A 150 24.85 -5.24 -0.48
N LYS A 151 25.10 -4.14 -1.20
CA LYS A 151 26.44 -3.77 -1.68
C LYS A 151 27.45 -3.52 -0.54
N LYS A 152 26.97 -3.05 0.61
CA LYS A 152 27.80 -2.89 1.83
C LYS A 152 27.99 -4.19 2.61
N GLY A 153 27.35 -5.29 2.19
CA GLY A 153 27.33 -6.55 2.93
C GLY A 153 26.43 -6.51 4.17
N GLU A 154 25.63 -5.47 4.30
CA GLU A 154 24.63 -5.30 5.35
C GLU A 154 23.35 -6.00 4.91
N LYS A 155 23.01 -7.15 5.51
CA LYS A 155 21.68 -7.72 5.32
C LYS A 155 20.71 -6.95 6.21
N SER A 156 19.77 -6.25 5.60
CA SER A 156 18.64 -5.74 6.33
C SER A 156 17.74 -6.92 6.71
N ASP A 157 17.73 -7.29 7.98
CA ASP A 157 16.77 -8.27 8.52
C ASP A 157 15.35 -7.68 8.63
N LEU A 158 15.16 -6.44 8.15
CA LEU A 158 13.91 -5.72 8.22
C LEU A 158 13.04 -6.00 7.00
N ASP A 159 11.86 -6.56 7.20
CA ASP A 159 10.86 -6.85 6.14
C ASP A 159 10.49 -5.64 5.24
N ARG A 160 10.79 -4.42 5.67
CA ARG A 160 10.43 -3.16 5.00
C ARG A 160 11.56 -2.16 4.89
N VAL A 161 12.81 -2.63 4.94
CA VAL A 161 13.99 -1.75 4.84
C VAL A 161 13.92 -0.56 5.82
N GLY A 162 13.39 -0.79 7.04
CA GLY A 162 13.44 0.18 8.13
C GLY A 162 12.64 1.49 7.92
N LEU A 163 11.67 1.53 7.03
CA LEU A 163 10.83 2.71 6.80
C LEU A 163 9.92 3.03 7.98
N VAL A 164 10.03 4.22 8.54
CA VAL A 164 9.19 4.74 9.63
C VAL A 164 8.18 5.79 9.17
N HIS A 165 8.43 6.41 8.01
CA HIS A 165 7.54 7.39 7.40
C HIS A 165 7.68 7.40 5.87
N ARG A 166 6.87 8.21 5.22
CA ARG A 166 6.94 8.40 3.77
C ARG A 166 6.54 9.83 3.40
N ILE A 167 7.02 10.27 2.25
CA ILE A 167 6.53 11.44 1.53
C ILE A 167 5.95 10.99 0.19
N ASP A 168 5.19 11.83 -0.47
CA ASP A 168 4.54 11.48 -1.73
C ASP A 168 5.54 11.37 -2.90
N LYS A 169 5.11 10.78 -4.01
CA LYS A 169 5.93 10.55 -5.19
C LYS A 169 6.64 11.82 -5.65
N ASP A 170 5.89 12.89 -5.81
CA ASP A 170 6.37 14.15 -6.38
C ASP A 170 6.89 15.16 -5.33
N THR A 171 6.87 14.76 -4.05
CA THR A 171 7.51 15.50 -2.97
C THR A 171 8.98 15.08 -2.88
N SER A 172 9.89 16.04 -2.90
CA SER A 172 11.31 15.85 -2.61
C SER A 172 11.63 16.12 -1.14
N GLY A 173 12.81 15.70 -0.70
CA GLY A 173 13.34 16.01 0.62
C GLY A 173 13.65 14.81 1.49
N LEU A 174 13.93 15.09 2.76
CA LEU A 174 14.57 14.16 3.67
C LEU A 174 13.64 13.06 4.18
N LEU A 175 14.13 11.82 4.10
CA LEU A 175 13.56 10.66 4.78
C LEU A 175 14.62 10.05 5.69
N VAL A 176 14.19 9.63 6.88
CA VAL A 176 14.99 8.83 7.80
C VAL A 176 14.55 7.36 7.73
N ILE A 177 15.53 6.49 7.63
CA ILE A 177 15.35 5.04 7.50
C ILE A 177 16.19 4.36 8.58
N ALA A 178 15.60 3.44 9.33
CA ALA A 178 16.31 2.64 10.32
C ALA A 178 17.10 1.52 9.66
N LYS A 179 18.29 1.22 10.18
CA LYS A 179 19.12 0.10 9.73
C LYS A 179 18.95 -1.14 10.60
N ASN A 180 18.42 -1.01 11.81
CA ASN A 180 18.21 -2.11 12.74
C ASN A 180 16.88 -1.95 13.50
N GLU A 181 16.46 -3.01 14.19
CA GLU A 181 15.19 -3.07 14.95
C GLU A 181 15.11 -2.07 16.10
N TYR A 182 16.24 -1.76 16.75
CA TYR A 182 16.27 -0.78 17.83
C TYR A 182 15.96 0.62 17.30
N ALA A 183 16.65 1.05 16.26
CA ALA A 183 16.42 2.32 15.60
C ALA A 183 15.00 2.40 15.00
N LEU A 184 14.51 1.29 14.39
CA LEU A 184 13.17 1.21 13.85
C LEU A 184 12.11 1.50 14.91
N SER A 185 12.20 0.81 16.06
CA SER A 185 11.26 0.96 17.17
C SER A 185 11.31 2.38 17.76
N PHE A 186 12.50 2.92 17.93
CA PHE A 186 12.70 4.24 18.49
C PHE A 186 12.18 5.36 17.57
N LEU A 187 12.51 5.31 16.29
CA LEU A 187 12.03 6.27 15.29
C LEU A 187 10.52 6.15 15.08
N ALA A 188 10.00 4.93 14.92
CA ALA A 188 8.56 4.70 14.76
C ALA A 188 7.75 5.29 15.91
N LYS A 189 8.24 5.16 17.15
CA LYS A 189 7.62 5.77 18.33
C LYS A 189 7.57 7.30 18.22
N GLN A 190 8.65 7.96 17.80
CA GLN A 190 8.67 9.41 17.63
C GLN A 190 7.65 9.88 16.58
N PHE A 191 7.51 9.15 15.46
CA PHE A 191 6.50 9.47 14.46
C PHE A 191 5.07 9.22 14.95
N PHE A 192 4.87 8.16 15.74
CA PHE A 192 3.58 7.86 16.37
C PHE A 192 3.18 8.93 17.39
N ASP A 193 4.10 9.30 18.28
CA ASP A 193 3.89 10.30 19.33
C ASP A 193 3.89 11.74 18.76
N ARG A 194 4.15 11.90 17.44
CA ARG A 194 4.25 13.20 16.76
C ARG A 194 5.28 14.17 17.40
N THR A 195 6.36 13.65 17.95
CA THR A 195 7.44 14.45 18.54
C THR A 195 8.45 14.93 17.50
N THR A 196 8.45 14.34 16.31
CA THR A 196 9.30 14.77 15.19
C THR A 196 8.83 16.13 14.65
N LYS A 197 9.76 17.06 14.50
CA LYS A 197 9.49 18.35 13.84
C LYS A 197 9.66 18.19 12.33
N ARG A 198 8.64 18.57 11.56
CA ARG A 198 8.64 18.48 10.09
C ARG A 198 8.40 19.87 9.51
N LEU A 199 9.20 20.24 8.53
CA LEU A 199 9.07 21.48 7.78
C LEU A 199 8.96 21.14 6.30
N TYR A 200 8.00 21.75 5.61
CA TYR A 200 7.80 21.62 4.17
C TYR A 200 7.70 23.00 3.51
N TRP A 201 8.23 23.09 2.31
CA TRP A 201 8.04 24.24 1.44
C TRP A 201 7.06 23.82 0.34
N ALA A 202 6.08 24.67 0.06
CA ALA A 202 5.08 24.39 -0.97
C ALA A 202 4.84 25.64 -1.82
N PHE A 203 4.77 25.45 -3.13
CA PHE A 203 4.23 26.44 -4.04
C PHE A 203 2.72 26.27 -4.12
N VAL A 204 2.00 27.35 -3.89
CA VAL A 204 0.53 27.34 -3.90
C VAL A 204 0.00 28.33 -4.94
N TRP A 205 -1.21 28.10 -5.45
CA TRP A 205 -1.89 28.99 -6.34
C TRP A 205 -2.49 30.18 -5.58
N GLY A 206 -2.33 31.38 -6.13
CA GLY A 206 -2.88 32.61 -5.56
C GLY A 206 -2.03 33.18 -4.43
N ASN A 207 -2.60 34.15 -3.75
CA ASN A 207 -1.98 34.79 -2.59
C ASN A 207 -2.62 34.25 -1.30
N MET A 208 -1.79 33.98 -0.32
CA MET A 208 -2.29 33.66 1.02
C MET A 208 -2.88 34.93 1.65
N PRO A 209 -4.04 34.83 2.34
CA PRO A 209 -4.67 35.99 2.95
C PRO A 209 -3.85 36.55 4.14
N ASP A 210 -3.14 35.68 4.85
CA ASP A 210 -2.36 35.96 6.03
C ASP A 210 -0.96 35.37 5.89
N ASP A 211 0.02 36.00 6.57
CA ASP A 211 1.43 35.54 6.58
C ASP A 211 1.62 34.24 7.36
N GLU A 212 0.77 33.96 8.32
CA GLU A 212 0.76 32.75 9.15
C GLU A 212 -0.66 32.35 9.53
N GLY A 213 -0.85 31.03 9.72
CA GLY A 213 -2.13 30.51 10.12
C GLY A 213 -2.08 29.00 10.41
N THR A 214 -3.16 28.48 10.95
CA THR A 214 -3.32 27.04 11.20
C THR A 214 -4.54 26.52 10.44
N ILE A 215 -4.32 25.48 9.62
CA ILE A 215 -5.38 24.78 8.91
C ILE A 215 -5.57 23.42 9.59
N THR A 216 -6.78 23.17 10.07
CA THR A 216 -7.14 21.91 10.70
C THR A 216 -8.34 21.31 10.01
N GLY A 217 -8.47 19.98 10.08
CA GLY A 217 -9.61 19.27 9.52
C GLY A 217 -9.33 17.79 9.37
N ASN A 218 -10.37 17.03 9.04
CA ASN A 218 -10.18 15.62 8.71
C ASN A 218 -9.93 15.45 7.22
N ILE A 219 -8.92 14.66 6.88
CA ILE A 219 -8.60 14.28 5.50
C ILE A 219 -8.90 12.80 5.32
N GLY A 220 -9.65 12.46 4.29
CA GLY A 220 -10.01 11.09 3.97
C GLY A 220 -10.22 10.87 2.48
N ARG A 221 -10.46 9.62 2.08
CA ARG A 221 -10.82 9.31 0.69
C ARG A 221 -12.18 9.90 0.36
N HIS A 222 -12.28 10.56 -0.79
CA HIS A 222 -13.56 11.09 -1.25
C HIS A 222 -14.63 9.98 -1.36
N LEU A 223 -15.83 10.23 -0.84
CA LEU A 223 -16.86 9.19 -0.65
C LEU A 223 -17.34 8.54 -1.97
N LYS A 224 -17.41 9.32 -3.05
CA LYS A 224 -17.84 8.84 -4.38
C LYS A 224 -16.65 8.45 -5.27
N ASN A 225 -15.60 9.27 -5.31
CA ASN A 225 -14.42 9.02 -6.11
C ASN A 225 -13.21 8.69 -5.22
N ARG A 226 -12.99 7.42 -4.96
CA ARG A 226 -11.92 6.95 -4.07
C ARG A 226 -10.49 7.20 -4.58
N MET A 227 -10.33 7.65 -5.82
CA MET A 227 -9.02 8.08 -6.35
C MET A 227 -8.59 9.44 -5.82
N GLN A 228 -9.54 10.23 -5.31
CA GLN A 228 -9.31 11.56 -4.75
C GLN A 228 -9.33 11.55 -3.22
N MET A 229 -8.64 12.53 -2.64
CA MET A 229 -8.75 12.88 -1.23
C MET A 229 -9.75 14.02 -1.08
N ALA A 230 -10.40 14.09 0.07
CA ALA A 230 -11.33 15.16 0.43
C ALA A 230 -11.10 15.60 1.87
N VAL A 231 -11.40 16.86 2.13
CA VAL A 231 -11.42 17.43 3.48
C VAL A 231 -12.83 17.32 4.05
N PHE A 232 -12.93 16.89 5.29
CA PHE A 232 -14.17 16.78 6.05
C PHE A 232 -14.10 17.73 7.27
N PRO A 233 -14.51 18.99 7.11
CA PRO A 233 -14.37 20.00 8.16
C PRO A 233 -15.17 19.69 9.43
N ASP A 234 -16.26 18.95 9.26
CA ASP A 234 -17.16 18.52 10.34
C ASP A 234 -16.65 17.32 11.16
N GLY A 235 -15.49 16.76 10.77
CA GLY A 235 -14.90 15.60 11.43
C GLY A 235 -15.66 14.28 11.21
N SER A 236 -16.68 14.25 10.34
CA SER A 236 -17.55 13.08 10.12
C SER A 236 -16.82 11.88 9.51
N PHE A 237 -15.72 12.13 8.79
CA PHE A 237 -14.94 11.09 8.12
C PHE A 237 -13.46 11.49 8.00
N GLY A 238 -12.59 10.48 7.79
CA GLY A 238 -11.16 10.71 7.59
C GLY A 238 -10.35 10.71 8.89
N LYS A 239 -9.08 11.11 8.77
CA LYS A 239 -8.15 11.26 9.90
C LYS A 239 -7.90 12.74 10.15
N HIS A 240 -7.87 13.13 11.41
CA HIS A 240 -7.54 14.48 11.81
C HIS A 240 -6.11 14.86 11.38
N ALA A 241 -5.99 15.98 10.68
CA ALA A 241 -4.75 16.60 10.22
C ALA A 241 -4.58 17.99 10.84
#